data_116c5d8218fcf6026edd76b5706baba9
#
_entry.id   116c5d8218fcf6026edd76b5706baba9
#
_cell.length_a   1.000
_cell.length_b   1.000
_cell.length_c   1.000
_cell.angle_alpha   90.00
_cell.angle_beta   90.00
_cell.angle_gamma   90.00
#
_symmetry.space_group_name_H-M   'P 1'
#
loop_
_entity.id
_entity.type
_entity.pdbx_description
1 polymer ?
#
loop_
_entity_poly.entity_id
_entity_poly.type
_entity_poly.pdbx_seq_one_letter_code
_entity_poly.pdbx_strand_id
1 'polypeptide(L)'
;MTKLIVDGKEIDVPPEYTLLQACEAAGAEIPRFCFHERLSIAGNCRMCLIEVVGIPKPQASCAMGVKDLMPNKDGSPKVLSTRSPMVRKAREGVMEFLLINHPLDCPICDQGGECDLQDQSMAYGIDSSRFHENKRAVEDKYLGALVKTSMNRCIQCTRCVRFATEVAGVPELGAIGRGEDMEITTYLEQAMTSELQANVVDICPVGALTSKPYAFAARPWELNKTESIDVMDALGCAIRIDTRGREVMRILPRTNEDINEEWISDKTRHVVDGLRTQRLDQPYVRENGKLRPATWPEAFKAIVAKVARGNPKRMGALAGDLAAVEEIFALKDLMTRLGVSNLDCRQDGSALDPKWGRASYLFNPTIAGIETADALLIVGSNPRKEAAILNARIRKRWRAGKFPIGVIGPKADLTYTYDYLGAGPETLADISRHSFADALRQAER
;
A
#
# COMPACT_ATOMS: atom_id res chain seq x y z
N MET A 1 19.24 25.70 4.77
CA MET A 1 19.41 25.27 3.37
C MET A 1 20.90 25.12 3.09
N THR A 2 21.29 24.07 2.37
CA THR A 2 22.69 23.79 1.98
C THR A 2 22.81 23.87 0.47
N LYS A 3 23.76 24.64 -0.02
CA LYS A 3 24.03 24.78 -1.46
C LYS A 3 24.87 23.62 -1.98
N LEU A 4 24.40 23.01 -3.07
CA LEU A 4 25.07 21.93 -3.79
C LEU A 4 25.05 22.20 -5.30
N ILE A 5 25.99 21.61 -6.01
CA ILE A 5 25.99 21.59 -7.49
C ILE A 5 25.83 20.12 -7.91
N VAL A 6 24.75 19.79 -8.59
CA VAL A 6 24.48 18.44 -9.10
C VAL A 6 24.49 18.46 -10.61
N ASP A 7 25.44 17.73 -11.22
CA ASP A 7 25.67 17.68 -12.68
C ASP A 7 25.69 19.08 -13.34
N GLY A 8 26.30 20.06 -12.65
CA GLY A 8 26.44 21.44 -13.09
C GLY A 8 25.26 22.37 -12.74
N LYS A 9 24.19 21.87 -12.13
CA LYS A 9 23.03 22.66 -11.68
C LYS A 9 23.17 22.99 -10.20
N GLU A 10 23.13 24.27 -9.85
CA GLU A 10 23.12 24.73 -8.46
C GLU A 10 21.72 24.57 -7.86
N ILE A 11 21.66 24.04 -6.64
CA ILE A 11 20.44 23.81 -5.88
C ILE A 11 20.63 24.18 -4.40
N ASP A 12 19.55 24.57 -3.74
CA ASP A 12 19.46 24.75 -2.30
C ASP A 12 18.54 23.68 -1.71
N VAL A 13 19.07 22.84 -0.81
CA VAL A 13 18.32 21.73 -0.21
C VAL A 13 18.40 21.74 1.30
N PRO A 14 17.41 21.14 1.99
CA PRO A 14 17.48 20.92 3.44
C PRO A 14 18.68 20.06 3.83
N PRO A 15 19.36 20.36 4.94
CA PRO A 15 20.54 19.58 5.39
C PRO A 15 20.20 18.15 5.80
N GLU A 16 18.94 17.88 6.14
CA GLU A 16 18.41 16.56 6.49
C GLU A 16 18.18 15.64 5.29
N TYR A 17 18.24 16.15 4.06
CA TYR A 17 18.11 15.32 2.86
C TYR A 17 19.29 14.36 2.74
N THR A 18 19.01 13.19 2.17
CA THR A 18 20.05 12.31 1.62
C THR A 18 20.58 12.89 0.31
N LEU A 19 21.79 12.47 -0.09
CA LEU A 19 22.30 12.89 -1.40
C LEU A 19 21.43 12.41 -2.57
N LEU A 20 20.72 11.29 -2.40
CA LEU A 20 19.75 10.80 -3.37
C LEU A 20 18.62 11.81 -3.55
N GLN A 21 18.00 12.25 -2.46
CA GLN A 21 16.93 13.27 -2.49
C GLN A 21 17.42 14.61 -3.05
N ALA A 22 18.65 14.99 -2.73
CA ALA A 22 19.25 16.18 -3.31
C ALA A 22 19.44 16.07 -4.83
N CYS A 23 19.90 14.91 -5.33
CA CYS A 23 20.01 14.66 -6.77
C CYS A 23 18.65 14.69 -7.47
N GLU A 24 17.64 14.11 -6.89
CA GLU A 24 16.26 14.13 -7.42
C GLU A 24 15.67 15.55 -7.44
N ALA A 25 15.93 16.35 -6.40
CA ALA A 25 15.54 17.77 -6.39
C ALA A 25 16.21 18.58 -7.51
N ALA A 26 17.40 18.16 -7.95
CA ALA A 26 18.06 18.72 -9.13
C ALA A 26 17.47 18.24 -10.46
N GLY A 27 16.63 17.21 -10.43
CA GLY A 27 16.08 16.53 -11.61
C GLY A 27 16.96 15.41 -12.15
N ALA A 28 17.92 14.92 -11.37
CA ALA A 28 18.76 13.79 -11.74
C ALA A 28 18.14 12.47 -11.24
N GLU A 29 17.88 11.55 -12.13
CA GLU A 29 17.41 10.21 -11.80
C GLU A 29 18.55 9.36 -11.25
N ILE A 30 18.31 8.72 -10.09
CA ILE A 30 19.28 7.85 -9.41
C ILE A 30 18.71 6.42 -9.37
N PRO A 31 19.37 5.46 -10.03
CA PRO A 31 18.95 4.06 -10.01
C PRO A 31 19.12 3.47 -8.60
N ARG A 32 18.19 2.60 -8.19
CA ARG A 32 18.15 2.02 -6.85
C ARG A 32 17.35 0.71 -6.82
N PHE A 33 17.69 -0.19 -5.89
CA PHE A 33 16.91 -1.40 -5.61
C PHE A 33 16.50 -1.48 -4.14
N CYS A 34 17.44 -1.31 -3.20
CA CYS A 34 17.13 -1.50 -1.78
C CYS A 34 16.43 -0.29 -1.16
N PHE A 35 16.70 0.92 -1.63
CA PHE A 35 16.06 2.13 -1.12
C PHE A 35 14.59 2.20 -1.52
N HIS A 36 13.77 2.65 -0.58
CA HIS A 36 12.35 2.97 -0.76
C HIS A 36 12.01 4.12 0.17
N GLU A 37 11.27 5.11 -0.30
CA GLU A 37 10.99 6.37 0.40
C GLU A 37 10.33 6.16 1.76
N ARG A 38 9.57 5.08 1.91
CA ARG A 38 8.77 4.80 3.11
C ARG A 38 9.36 3.73 4.03
N LEU A 39 10.54 3.25 3.71
CA LEU A 39 11.25 2.25 4.49
C LEU A 39 12.60 2.78 4.98
N SER A 40 13.09 2.24 6.07
CA SER A 40 14.43 2.57 6.57
C SER A 40 15.50 2.29 5.52
N ILE A 41 16.61 3.00 5.60
CA ILE A 41 17.72 2.89 4.65
C ILE A 41 18.49 1.59 4.90
N ALA A 42 18.55 0.70 3.90
CA ALA A 42 19.35 -0.52 3.96
C ALA A 42 20.80 -0.31 3.44
N GLY A 43 20.97 0.48 2.38
CA GLY A 43 22.27 0.83 1.80
C GLY A 43 23.07 -0.36 1.24
N ASN A 44 22.42 -1.50 0.95
CA ASN A 44 23.08 -2.77 0.62
C ASN A 44 23.26 -3.04 -0.88
N CYS A 45 22.36 -2.59 -1.76
CA CYS A 45 22.45 -2.87 -3.20
C CYS A 45 23.55 -2.09 -3.92
N ARG A 46 23.92 -0.90 -3.43
CA ARG A 46 24.95 -0.03 -4.02
C ARG A 46 24.64 0.53 -5.41
N MET A 47 23.46 0.35 -5.95
CA MET A 47 23.11 0.86 -7.27
C MET A 47 23.04 2.40 -7.33
N CYS A 48 22.73 3.03 -6.20
CA CYS A 48 22.62 4.49 -6.06
C CYS A 48 23.97 5.25 -5.95
N LEU A 49 25.07 4.63 -6.33
CA LEU A 49 26.40 5.26 -6.25
C LEU A 49 26.49 6.53 -7.10
N ILE A 50 27.03 7.59 -6.51
CA ILE A 50 27.35 8.86 -7.16
C ILE A 50 28.81 9.28 -6.81
N GLU A 51 29.37 10.20 -7.57
CA GLU A 51 30.64 10.84 -7.26
C GLU A 51 30.40 12.13 -6.47
N VAL A 52 31.15 12.30 -5.38
CA VAL A 52 31.28 13.56 -4.67
C VAL A 52 32.70 14.07 -4.98
N VAL A 53 32.79 15.16 -5.71
CA VAL A 53 34.10 15.71 -6.13
C VAL A 53 34.98 15.97 -4.93
N GLY A 54 36.21 15.46 -4.98
CA GLY A 54 37.17 15.49 -3.88
C GLY A 54 37.13 14.29 -2.95
N ILE A 55 36.18 13.34 -3.13
CA ILE A 55 36.17 12.04 -2.45
C ILE A 55 36.61 10.95 -3.46
N PRO A 56 37.65 10.16 -3.12
CA PRO A 56 38.25 9.24 -4.11
C PRO A 56 37.39 8.02 -4.48
N LYS A 57 36.34 7.75 -3.72
CA LYS A 57 35.44 6.59 -3.92
C LYS A 57 34.01 7.04 -4.14
N PRO A 58 33.23 6.37 -5.01
CA PRO A 58 31.82 6.67 -5.17
C PRO A 58 31.06 6.44 -3.86
N GLN A 59 30.05 7.29 -3.62
CA GLN A 59 29.28 7.30 -2.37
C GLN A 59 27.87 6.74 -2.61
N ALA A 60 27.34 6.01 -1.63
CA ALA A 60 25.96 5.53 -1.65
C ALA A 60 25.00 6.69 -1.32
N SER A 61 24.41 7.30 -2.33
CA SER A 61 23.59 8.51 -2.19
C SER A 61 22.37 8.32 -1.28
N CYS A 62 21.82 7.12 -1.20
CA CYS A 62 20.68 6.82 -0.33
C CYS A 62 21.03 6.80 1.16
N ALA A 63 22.30 6.59 1.51
CA ALA A 63 22.76 6.42 2.89
C ALA A 63 23.61 7.59 3.42
N MET A 64 24.05 8.48 2.56
CA MET A 64 24.84 9.66 2.93
C MET A 64 23.94 10.89 2.95
N GLY A 65 23.95 11.63 4.07
CA GLY A 65 23.20 12.86 4.22
C GLY A 65 23.95 14.08 3.65
N VAL A 66 23.20 15.09 3.26
CA VAL A 66 23.77 16.40 2.85
C VAL A 66 24.59 17.02 4.00
N LYS A 67 24.12 16.90 5.23
CA LYS A 67 24.81 17.36 6.46
C LYS A 67 26.15 16.67 6.71
N ASP A 68 26.35 15.48 6.15
CA ASP A 68 27.58 14.69 6.33
C ASP A 68 28.69 15.13 5.37
N LEU A 69 28.39 16.02 4.42
CA LEU A 69 29.36 16.56 3.50
C LEU A 69 30.22 17.65 4.19
N MET A 70 31.49 17.38 4.28
CA MET A 70 32.46 18.42 4.75
C MET A 70 32.49 19.58 3.75
N PRO A 71 32.36 20.84 4.20
CA PRO A 71 32.50 22.01 3.32
C PRO A 71 33.82 22.00 2.54
N ASN A 72 33.82 22.60 1.36
CA ASN A 72 35.09 22.84 0.65
C ASN A 72 35.92 23.88 1.43
N LYS A 73 37.26 23.78 1.37
CA LYS A 73 38.18 24.68 2.11
C LYS A 73 38.01 26.14 1.73
N ASP A 74 37.59 26.42 0.51
CA ASP A 74 37.33 27.75 -0.06
C ASP A 74 35.88 28.23 0.14
N GLY A 75 35.05 27.46 0.85
CA GLY A 75 33.65 27.77 1.07
C GLY A 75 32.72 27.54 -0.15
N SER A 76 33.23 27.01 -1.25
CA SER A 76 32.44 26.71 -2.43
C SER A 76 31.47 25.53 -2.18
N PRO A 77 30.33 25.47 -2.87
CA PRO A 77 29.40 24.33 -2.78
C PRO A 77 30.06 23.01 -3.17
N LYS A 78 29.63 21.91 -2.55
CA LYS A 78 30.02 20.56 -2.98
C LYS A 78 29.43 20.24 -4.34
N VAL A 79 30.25 19.60 -5.16
CA VAL A 79 29.85 19.16 -6.50
C VAL A 79 29.58 17.65 -6.46
N LEU A 80 28.39 17.29 -6.90
CA LEU A 80 27.94 15.90 -7.06
C LEU A 80 27.87 15.60 -8.57
N SER A 81 28.36 14.45 -8.96
CA SER A 81 28.18 13.97 -10.32
C SER A 81 27.48 12.61 -10.33
N THR A 82 26.41 12.54 -11.12
CA THR A 82 25.59 11.32 -11.26
C THR A 82 25.93 10.55 -12.54
N ARG A 83 26.75 11.12 -13.43
CA ARG A 83 27.03 10.59 -14.79
C ARG A 83 28.51 10.52 -15.13
N SER A 84 29.40 10.73 -14.17
CA SER A 84 30.85 10.66 -14.42
C SER A 84 31.28 9.26 -14.87
N PRO A 85 32.46 9.13 -15.52
CA PRO A 85 33.03 7.82 -15.88
C PRO A 85 33.17 6.89 -14.69
N MET A 86 33.52 7.43 -13.50
CA MET A 86 33.60 6.67 -12.24
C MET A 86 32.25 6.08 -11.85
N VAL A 87 31.19 6.90 -11.88
CA VAL A 87 29.81 6.47 -11.53
C VAL A 87 29.30 5.43 -12.52
N ARG A 88 29.50 5.66 -13.82
CA ARG A 88 29.09 4.71 -14.87
C ARG A 88 29.73 3.35 -14.64
N LYS A 89 31.05 3.30 -14.51
CA LYS A 89 31.78 2.05 -14.28
C LYS A 89 31.38 1.37 -12.96
N ALA A 90 31.09 2.15 -11.91
CA ALA A 90 30.63 1.60 -10.64
C ALA A 90 29.25 0.94 -10.78
N ARG A 91 28.30 1.58 -11.48
CA ARG A 91 26.96 1.01 -11.72
C ARG A 91 26.99 -0.21 -12.63
N GLU A 92 27.82 -0.20 -13.68
CA GLU A 92 28.07 -1.38 -14.54
C GLU A 92 28.53 -2.56 -13.68
N GLY A 93 29.50 -2.37 -12.79
CA GLY A 93 29.99 -3.42 -11.90
C GLY A 93 28.95 -3.90 -10.89
N VAL A 94 28.10 -3.00 -10.37
CA VAL A 94 26.98 -3.39 -9.48
C VAL A 94 25.95 -4.21 -10.24
N MET A 95 25.58 -3.81 -11.46
CA MET A 95 24.65 -4.57 -12.29
C MET A 95 25.19 -5.95 -12.64
N GLU A 96 26.46 -6.05 -13.02
CA GLU A 96 27.12 -7.33 -13.25
C GLU A 96 27.05 -8.24 -12.02
N PHE A 97 27.31 -7.67 -10.83
CA PHE A 97 27.25 -8.41 -9.57
C PHE A 97 25.84 -8.91 -9.23
N LEU A 98 24.80 -8.09 -9.47
CA LEU A 98 23.41 -8.49 -9.24
C LEU A 98 22.94 -9.57 -10.24
N LEU A 99 23.51 -9.60 -11.45
CA LEU A 99 23.12 -10.53 -12.49
C LEU A 99 23.88 -11.86 -12.46
N ILE A 100 25.02 -11.94 -11.74
CA ILE A 100 25.84 -13.15 -11.65
C ILE A 100 25.01 -14.40 -11.32
N ASN A 101 24.21 -14.32 -10.24
CA ASN A 101 23.38 -15.44 -9.78
C ASN A 101 21.91 -15.34 -10.23
N HIS A 102 21.53 -14.26 -10.91
CA HIS A 102 20.15 -14.10 -11.36
C HIS A 102 19.83 -15.08 -12.51
N PRO A 103 18.73 -15.86 -12.43
CA PRO A 103 18.40 -16.84 -13.46
C PRO A 103 17.92 -16.17 -14.75
N LEU A 104 18.06 -16.85 -15.89
CA LEU A 104 17.57 -16.39 -17.20
C LEU A 104 16.07 -16.70 -17.38
N ASP A 105 15.26 -16.29 -16.42
CA ASP A 105 13.85 -16.67 -16.28
C ASP A 105 12.87 -15.63 -16.86
N CYS A 106 13.32 -14.54 -17.46
CA CYS A 106 12.43 -13.46 -17.91
C CYS A 106 11.21 -13.94 -18.71
N PRO A 107 11.34 -14.94 -19.63
CA PRO A 107 10.20 -15.46 -20.38
C PRO A 107 9.10 -16.11 -19.52
N ILE A 108 9.48 -16.69 -18.39
CA ILE A 108 8.55 -17.38 -17.45
C ILE A 108 8.35 -16.63 -16.14
N CYS A 109 8.91 -15.43 -16.00
CA CYS A 109 8.81 -14.60 -14.80
C CYS A 109 7.62 -13.66 -14.91
N ASP A 110 6.71 -13.69 -13.92
CA ASP A 110 5.53 -12.81 -13.91
C ASP A 110 5.88 -11.30 -13.79
N GLN A 111 7.11 -10.96 -13.35
CA GLN A 111 7.61 -9.60 -13.30
C GLN A 111 8.09 -9.09 -14.68
N GLY A 112 8.21 -9.97 -15.70
CA GLY A 112 8.72 -9.61 -17.02
C GLY A 112 7.92 -8.50 -17.71
N GLY A 113 8.57 -7.39 -18.06
CA GLY A 113 7.98 -6.18 -18.64
C GLY A 113 7.58 -5.08 -17.62
N GLU A 114 7.74 -5.34 -16.32
CA GLU A 114 7.58 -4.36 -15.23
C GLU A 114 8.63 -4.60 -14.13
N CYS A 115 9.83 -4.97 -14.52
CA CYS A 115 10.91 -5.40 -13.61
C CYS A 115 12.01 -4.35 -13.54
N ASP A 116 12.23 -3.77 -12.36
CA ASP A 116 13.29 -2.78 -12.15
C ASP A 116 14.67 -3.29 -12.54
N LEU A 117 14.93 -4.60 -12.33
CA LEU A 117 16.22 -5.19 -12.70
C LEU A 117 16.40 -5.27 -14.22
N GLN A 118 15.34 -5.58 -14.99
CA GLN A 118 15.40 -5.53 -16.44
C GLN A 118 15.68 -4.10 -16.94
N ASP A 119 14.93 -3.14 -16.47
CA ASP A 119 15.03 -1.75 -16.92
C ASP A 119 16.39 -1.15 -16.55
N GLN A 120 16.86 -1.37 -15.32
CA GLN A 120 18.18 -0.89 -14.90
C GLN A 120 19.33 -1.66 -15.55
N SER A 121 19.16 -2.94 -15.88
CA SER A 121 20.14 -3.70 -16.67
C SER A 121 20.31 -3.14 -18.07
N MET A 122 19.22 -2.76 -18.72
CA MET A 122 19.25 -2.11 -20.03
C MET A 122 19.87 -0.72 -19.99
N ALA A 123 19.60 0.05 -18.93
CA ALA A 123 20.07 1.44 -18.82
C ALA A 123 21.53 1.56 -18.33
N TYR A 124 22.01 0.65 -17.51
CA TYR A 124 23.28 0.77 -16.76
C TYR A 124 24.17 -0.48 -16.84
N GLY A 125 23.69 -1.58 -17.40
CA GLY A 125 24.45 -2.82 -17.53
C GLY A 125 25.38 -2.84 -18.73
N ILE A 126 26.11 -3.94 -18.86
CA ILE A 126 26.94 -4.26 -20.05
C ILE A 126 26.23 -5.34 -20.87
N ASP A 127 26.62 -5.46 -22.14
CA ASP A 127 26.00 -6.38 -23.12
C ASP A 127 26.50 -7.83 -23.07
N SER A 128 27.46 -8.12 -22.19
CA SER A 128 28.09 -9.44 -22.10
C SER A 128 28.29 -9.86 -20.65
N SER A 129 28.40 -11.16 -20.42
CA SER A 129 28.70 -11.75 -19.11
C SER A 129 30.11 -12.37 -19.13
N ARG A 130 30.88 -12.10 -18.06
CA ARG A 130 32.17 -12.73 -17.80
C ARG A 130 32.07 -13.95 -16.87
N PHE A 131 30.85 -14.26 -16.42
CA PHE A 131 30.57 -15.33 -15.45
C PHE A 131 30.29 -16.62 -16.19
N HIS A 132 31.08 -17.65 -15.90
CA HIS A 132 31.03 -18.97 -16.54
C HIS A 132 30.74 -20.11 -15.55
N GLU A 133 30.60 -19.80 -14.26
CA GLU A 133 30.28 -20.75 -13.22
C GLU A 133 28.78 -21.01 -13.12
N ASN A 134 28.40 -22.02 -12.35
CA ASN A 134 27.00 -22.33 -12.10
C ASN A 134 26.37 -21.22 -11.23
N LYS A 135 25.17 -20.81 -11.59
CA LYS A 135 24.38 -19.89 -10.78
C LYS A 135 23.91 -20.56 -9.50
N ARG A 136 23.81 -19.77 -8.43
CA ARG A 136 23.30 -20.23 -7.14
C ARG A 136 21.88 -20.77 -7.30
N ALA A 137 21.59 -21.90 -6.62
CA ALA A 137 20.25 -22.45 -6.49
C ALA A 137 19.72 -22.24 -5.07
N VAL A 138 18.52 -21.69 -4.95
CA VAL A 138 17.83 -21.44 -3.68
C VAL A 138 16.45 -22.07 -3.75
N GLU A 139 16.06 -22.77 -2.72
CA GLU A 139 14.75 -23.38 -2.61
C GLU A 139 13.65 -22.31 -2.45
N ASP A 140 12.52 -22.50 -3.12
CA ASP A 140 11.36 -21.65 -2.97
C ASP A 140 10.74 -21.84 -1.58
N LYS A 141 10.22 -20.75 -1.01
CA LYS A 141 9.68 -20.73 0.34
C LYS A 141 8.14 -20.69 0.32
N TYR A 142 7.51 -21.30 1.29
CA TYR A 142 6.07 -21.19 1.47
C TYR A 142 5.73 -19.90 2.24
N LEU A 143 5.05 -18.94 1.59
CA LEU A 143 4.60 -17.68 2.19
C LEU A 143 3.07 -17.56 2.29
N GLY A 144 2.35 -18.67 2.07
CA GLY A 144 0.88 -18.67 2.17
C GLY A 144 0.16 -18.69 0.81
N ALA A 145 -1.09 -18.22 0.81
CA ALA A 145 -1.97 -18.31 -0.34
C ALA A 145 -1.80 -17.17 -1.36
N LEU A 146 -1.28 -16.02 -0.95
CA LEU A 146 -1.28 -14.81 -1.76
C LEU A 146 0.05 -14.53 -2.47
N VAL A 147 1.16 -14.93 -1.86
CA VAL A 147 2.51 -14.65 -2.37
C VAL A 147 3.15 -15.92 -2.92
N LYS A 148 3.54 -15.89 -4.18
CA LYS A 148 4.35 -16.92 -4.85
C LYS A 148 5.81 -16.51 -4.75
N THR A 149 6.68 -17.46 -4.47
CA THR A 149 8.12 -17.26 -4.39
C THR A 149 8.85 -17.86 -5.58
N SER A 150 9.96 -17.26 -5.96
CA SER A 150 10.98 -17.77 -6.88
C SER A 150 12.32 -17.23 -6.40
N MET A 151 12.86 -17.86 -5.35
CA MET A 151 13.93 -17.26 -4.55
C MET A 151 15.27 -17.17 -5.26
N ASN A 152 15.48 -17.94 -6.34
CA ASN A 152 16.64 -17.77 -7.24
C ASN A 152 16.70 -16.35 -7.84
N ARG A 153 15.55 -15.67 -7.97
CA ARG A 153 15.44 -14.31 -8.53
C ARG A 153 15.69 -13.22 -7.49
N CYS A 154 15.79 -13.57 -6.20
CA CYS A 154 15.97 -12.63 -5.13
C CYS A 154 17.34 -11.95 -5.19
N ILE A 155 17.37 -10.61 -5.12
CA ILE A 155 18.60 -9.79 -5.07
C ILE A 155 18.92 -9.30 -3.66
N GLN A 156 18.35 -9.89 -2.65
CA GLN A 156 18.54 -9.61 -1.20
C GLN A 156 18.42 -8.12 -0.83
N CYS A 157 17.55 -7.37 -1.49
CA CYS A 157 17.36 -5.94 -1.24
C CYS A 157 16.70 -5.63 0.12
N THR A 158 16.12 -6.64 0.78
CA THR A 158 15.45 -6.56 2.10
C THR A 158 14.22 -5.63 2.18
N ARG A 159 13.67 -5.15 1.06
CA ARG A 159 12.45 -4.32 1.08
C ARG A 159 11.28 -5.04 1.75
N CYS A 160 11.06 -6.32 1.43
CA CYS A 160 9.98 -7.14 2.00
C CYS A 160 10.12 -7.32 3.51
N VAL A 161 11.33 -7.57 4.02
CA VAL A 161 11.60 -7.72 5.46
C VAL A 161 11.30 -6.41 6.19
N ARG A 162 11.80 -5.29 5.67
CA ARG A 162 11.54 -3.95 6.26
C ARG A 162 10.08 -3.57 6.20
N PHE A 163 9.39 -3.86 5.10
CA PHE A 163 7.94 -3.64 5.00
C PHE A 163 7.17 -4.42 6.06
N ALA A 164 7.43 -5.73 6.18
CA ALA A 164 6.76 -6.59 7.17
C ALA A 164 6.96 -6.05 8.59
N THR A 165 8.17 -5.59 8.93
CA THR A 165 8.50 -5.09 10.26
C THR A 165 8.01 -3.65 10.48
N GLU A 166 8.18 -2.77 9.51
CA GLU A 166 8.01 -1.33 9.71
C GLU A 166 6.57 -0.87 9.41
N VAL A 167 6.01 -1.30 8.29
CA VAL A 167 4.68 -0.88 7.83
C VAL A 167 3.61 -1.83 8.34
N ALA A 168 3.70 -3.11 8.01
CA ALA A 168 2.72 -4.09 8.43
C ALA A 168 2.76 -4.39 9.94
N GLY A 169 3.93 -4.30 10.56
CA GLY A 169 4.12 -4.55 12.00
C GLY A 169 4.02 -6.01 12.40
N VAL A 170 4.17 -6.92 11.45
CA VAL A 170 4.15 -8.37 11.64
C VAL A 170 5.47 -8.91 11.10
N PRO A 171 6.53 -9.06 11.95
CA PRO A 171 7.89 -9.38 11.53
C PRO A 171 8.06 -10.87 11.20
N GLU A 172 7.31 -11.36 10.22
CA GLU A 172 7.31 -12.77 9.81
C GLU A 172 8.43 -13.09 8.82
N LEU A 173 8.91 -12.09 8.06
CA LEU A 173 10.02 -12.24 7.12
C LEU A 173 11.34 -11.85 7.78
N GLY A 174 12.36 -12.65 7.55
CA GLY A 174 13.71 -12.41 8.00
C GLY A 174 14.74 -12.79 6.94
N ALA A 175 16.01 -12.54 7.25
CA ALA A 175 17.14 -12.96 6.44
C ALA A 175 18.02 -13.94 7.25
N ILE A 176 18.37 -15.04 6.66
CA ILE A 176 19.32 -16.03 7.19
C ILE A 176 20.55 -16.09 6.30
N GLY A 177 21.67 -16.58 6.85
CA GLY A 177 22.93 -16.62 6.12
C GLY A 177 23.57 -15.23 5.92
N ARG A 178 24.60 -15.18 5.08
CA ARG A 178 25.33 -13.97 4.72
C ARG A 178 26.01 -14.11 3.35
N GLY A 179 26.33 -12.96 2.73
CA GLY A 179 26.95 -12.95 1.41
C GLY A 179 26.03 -13.56 0.35
N GLU A 180 26.55 -14.42 -0.51
CA GLU A 180 25.76 -15.09 -1.54
C GLU A 180 24.78 -16.13 -0.99
N ASP A 181 25.05 -16.67 0.20
CA ASP A 181 24.19 -17.63 0.89
C ASP A 181 23.07 -16.96 1.70
N MET A 182 22.93 -15.65 1.60
CA MET A 182 21.84 -14.94 2.27
C MET A 182 20.50 -15.27 1.61
N GLU A 183 19.55 -15.73 2.42
CA GLU A 183 18.19 -16.04 1.98
C GLU A 183 17.14 -15.28 2.77
N ILE A 184 16.08 -14.87 2.08
CA ILE A 184 14.88 -14.31 2.70
C ILE A 184 13.88 -15.45 2.92
N THR A 185 13.42 -15.60 4.15
CA THR A 185 12.50 -16.67 4.55
C THR A 185 11.62 -16.24 5.72
N THR A 186 10.61 -17.04 6.02
CA THR A 186 9.85 -16.97 7.29
C THR A 186 10.43 -17.94 8.30
N TYR A 187 10.13 -17.71 9.60
CA TYR A 187 10.50 -18.67 10.63
C TYR A 187 9.71 -19.97 10.46
N LEU A 188 10.42 -21.09 10.35
CA LEU A 188 9.85 -22.45 10.14
C LEU A 188 8.82 -22.51 8.99
N GLU A 189 9.03 -21.75 7.93
CA GLU A 189 8.16 -21.72 6.73
C GLU A 189 6.68 -21.45 7.03
N GLN A 190 6.41 -20.67 8.08
CA GLN A 190 5.04 -20.25 8.38
C GLN A 190 4.52 -19.28 7.32
N ALA A 191 3.23 -19.40 7.02
CA ALA A 191 2.56 -18.48 6.12
C ALA A 191 2.52 -17.08 6.72
N MET A 192 2.62 -16.05 5.88
CA MET A 192 2.40 -14.66 6.28
C MET A 192 0.94 -14.46 6.68
N THR A 193 0.69 -13.70 7.74
CA THR A 193 -0.64 -13.50 8.33
C THR A 193 -1.11 -12.04 8.31
N SER A 194 -0.25 -11.11 7.90
CA SER A 194 -0.59 -9.70 7.83
C SER A 194 -1.70 -9.43 6.80
N GLU A 195 -2.61 -8.54 7.11
CA GLU A 195 -3.65 -8.03 6.21
C GLU A 195 -3.09 -7.16 5.06
N LEU A 196 -1.79 -6.89 5.09
CA LEU A 196 -1.05 -6.09 4.11
C LEU A 196 0.01 -6.91 3.36
N GLN A 197 0.04 -8.24 3.55
CA GLN A 197 1.13 -9.07 3.07
C GLN A 197 1.37 -8.99 1.55
N ALA A 198 0.32 -8.85 0.75
CA ALA A 198 0.47 -8.82 -0.70
C ALA A 198 1.17 -7.55 -1.24
N ASN A 199 1.35 -6.49 -0.43
CA ASN A 199 2.16 -5.35 -0.83
C ASN A 199 3.65 -5.71 -1.03
N VAL A 200 4.14 -6.83 -0.48
CA VAL A 200 5.52 -7.27 -0.75
C VAL A 200 5.74 -7.62 -2.23
N VAL A 201 4.68 -7.91 -2.97
CA VAL A 201 4.73 -8.13 -4.42
C VAL A 201 5.05 -6.83 -5.16
N ASP A 202 4.40 -5.73 -4.78
CA ASP A 202 4.57 -4.43 -5.44
C ASP A 202 5.95 -3.83 -5.18
N ILE A 203 6.46 -3.98 -3.95
CA ILE A 203 7.76 -3.43 -3.57
C ILE A 203 8.94 -4.31 -3.94
N CYS A 204 8.71 -5.56 -4.35
CA CYS A 204 9.78 -6.44 -4.80
C CYS A 204 10.28 -5.98 -6.18
N PRO A 205 11.55 -5.52 -6.30
CA PRO A 205 12.05 -4.97 -7.56
C PRO A 205 12.30 -6.02 -8.64
N VAL A 206 12.08 -7.29 -8.31
CA VAL A 206 12.32 -8.45 -9.17
C VAL A 206 11.19 -9.48 -9.01
N GLY A 207 11.14 -10.47 -9.87
CA GLY A 207 10.13 -11.55 -9.81
C GLY A 207 10.38 -12.63 -8.75
N ALA A 208 11.02 -12.28 -7.63
CA ALA A 208 11.22 -13.19 -6.51
C ALA A 208 9.95 -13.40 -5.68
N LEU A 209 9.18 -12.34 -5.49
CA LEU A 209 7.86 -12.35 -4.85
C LEU A 209 6.83 -11.85 -5.85
N THR A 210 5.87 -12.67 -6.19
CA THR A 210 4.82 -12.36 -7.17
C THR A 210 3.45 -12.76 -6.63
N SER A 211 2.37 -12.21 -7.22
CA SER A 211 1.02 -12.55 -6.81
C SER A 211 0.69 -13.99 -7.23
N LYS A 212 0.41 -14.86 -6.25
CA LYS A 212 0.04 -16.26 -6.50
C LYS A 212 -1.30 -16.39 -7.25
N PRO A 213 -2.37 -15.62 -6.93
CA PRO A 213 -3.63 -15.64 -7.67
C PRO A 213 -3.51 -15.14 -9.11
N TYR A 214 -2.53 -14.29 -9.41
CA TYR A 214 -2.30 -13.73 -10.73
C TYR A 214 -1.21 -14.46 -11.53
N ALA A 215 -0.59 -15.52 -10.96
CA ALA A 215 0.54 -16.20 -11.57
C ALA A 215 0.23 -16.67 -13.01
N PHE A 216 1.07 -16.26 -13.96
CA PHE A 216 1.00 -16.58 -15.38
C PHE A 216 -0.29 -16.14 -16.12
N ALA A 217 -1.05 -15.18 -15.54
CA ALA A 217 -2.34 -14.78 -16.09
C ALA A 217 -2.22 -13.86 -17.30
N ALA A 218 -1.37 -12.83 -17.24
CA ALA A 218 -1.15 -11.88 -18.33
C ALA A 218 0.18 -11.14 -18.21
N ARG A 219 0.61 -10.50 -19.30
CA ARG A 219 1.75 -9.60 -19.33
C ARG A 219 1.30 -8.15 -19.15
N PRO A 220 2.15 -7.25 -18.58
CA PRO A 220 1.77 -5.86 -18.30
C PRO A 220 1.30 -5.07 -19.54
N TRP A 221 1.85 -5.37 -20.69
CA TRP A 221 1.49 -4.70 -21.95
C TRP A 221 0.17 -5.16 -22.56
N GLU A 222 -0.39 -6.28 -22.09
CA GLU A 222 -1.71 -6.77 -22.51
C GLU A 222 -2.85 -6.09 -21.75
N LEU A 223 -2.54 -5.31 -20.71
CA LEU A 223 -3.51 -4.80 -19.75
C LEU A 223 -3.91 -3.35 -20.05
N ASN A 224 -5.20 -3.09 -20.00
CA ASN A 224 -5.75 -1.75 -19.92
C ASN A 224 -5.76 -1.30 -18.45
N LYS A 225 -5.24 -0.10 -18.18
CA LYS A 225 -5.07 0.45 -16.83
C LYS A 225 -6.12 1.54 -16.60
N THR A 226 -6.92 1.39 -15.57
CA THR A 226 -7.97 2.36 -15.19
C THR A 226 -7.78 2.77 -13.74
N GLU A 227 -7.71 4.07 -13.48
CA GLU A 227 -7.66 4.61 -12.12
C GLU A 227 -9.03 4.54 -11.47
N SER A 228 -9.08 4.18 -10.19
CA SER A 228 -10.31 4.04 -9.43
C SER A 228 -10.06 4.25 -7.94
N ILE A 229 -11.10 4.04 -7.16
CA ILE A 229 -11.09 4.14 -5.69
C ILE A 229 -11.65 2.85 -5.13
N ASP A 230 -11.03 2.34 -4.06
CA ASP A 230 -11.53 1.21 -3.30
C ASP A 230 -12.77 1.60 -2.49
N VAL A 231 -13.79 0.77 -2.55
CA VAL A 231 -15.06 0.95 -1.82
C VAL A 231 -15.26 -0.10 -0.72
N MET A 232 -14.27 -0.95 -0.47
CA MET A 232 -14.40 -2.07 0.46
C MET A 232 -14.21 -1.69 1.93
N ASP A 233 -13.76 -0.47 2.18
CA ASP A 233 -13.75 0.16 3.49
C ASP A 233 -14.00 1.68 3.37
N ALA A 234 -14.08 2.38 4.49
CA ALA A 234 -14.40 3.80 4.54
C ALA A 234 -13.24 4.74 4.13
N LEU A 235 -12.06 4.21 3.80
CA LEU A 235 -10.89 5.03 3.50
C LEU A 235 -10.89 5.59 2.08
N GLY A 236 -11.41 4.81 1.12
CA GLY A 236 -11.37 5.22 -0.28
C GLY A 236 -9.95 5.20 -0.85
N CYS A 237 -9.19 4.13 -0.60
CA CYS A 237 -7.83 3.98 -1.10
C CYS A 237 -7.77 4.14 -2.62
N ALA A 238 -6.78 4.89 -3.12
CA ALA A 238 -6.55 5.05 -4.53
C ALA A 238 -6.00 3.74 -5.13
N ILE A 239 -6.65 3.25 -6.17
CA ILE A 239 -6.31 1.98 -6.82
C ILE A 239 -6.20 2.14 -8.33
N ARG A 240 -5.52 1.17 -8.95
CA ARG A 240 -5.52 0.97 -10.39
C ARG A 240 -6.09 -0.41 -10.69
N ILE A 241 -7.05 -0.44 -11.57
CA ILE A 241 -7.70 -1.65 -12.05
C ILE A 241 -7.07 -2.02 -13.39
N ASP A 242 -6.43 -3.18 -13.46
CA ASP A 242 -5.83 -3.70 -14.67
C ASP A 242 -6.76 -4.76 -15.29
N THR A 243 -7.19 -4.52 -16.54
CA THR A 243 -8.17 -5.38 -17.26
C THR A 243 -7.60 -5.93 -18.55
N ARG A 244 -8.09 -7.11 -18.95
CA ARG A 244 -7.90 -7.68 -20.29
C ARG A 244 -9.26 -8.03 -20.90
N GLY A 245 -9.64 -7.30 -21.95
CA GLY A 245 -10.99 -7.40 -22.48
C GLY A 245 -12.04 -6.97 -21.45
N ARG A 246 -12.94 -7.89 -21.08
CA ARG A 246 -13.99 -7.66 -20.08
C ARG A 246 -13.64 -8.16 -18.69
N GLU A 247 -12.45 -8.69 -18.50
CA GLU A 247 -12.05 -9.33 -17.26
C GLU A 247 -11.11 -8.42 -16.46
N VAL A 248 -11.40 -8.24 -15.17
CA VAL A 248 -10.46 -7.62 -14.24
C VAL A 248 -9.41 -8.66 -13.87
N MET A 249 -8.15 -8.35 -14.15
CA MET A 249 -7.03 -9.26 -13.96
C MET A 249 -6.39 -9.09 -12.59
N ARG A 250 -6.19 -7.83 -12.17
CA ARG A 250 -5.58 -7.50 -10.88
C ARG A 250 -5.94 -6.09 -10.44
N ILE A 251 -5.80 -5.84 -9.14
CA ILE A 251 -5.89 -4.51 -8.51
C ILE A 251 -4.52 -4.18 -7.93
N LEU A 252 -4.03 -2.98 -8.21
CA LEU A 252 -2.77 -2.45 -7.69
C LEU A 252 -3.01 -1.13 -6.96
N PRO A 253 -2.16 -0.77 -5.99
CA PRO A 253 -2.22 0.54 -5.37
C PRO A 253 -1.82 1.64 -6.36
N ARG A 254 -2.37 2.82 -6.15
CA ARG A 254 -1.94 4.07 -6.75
C ARG A 254 -1.56 5.02 -5.64
N THR A 255 -0.46 5.75 -5.80
CA THR A 255 0.04 6.67 -4.78
C THR A 255 -0.98 7.77 -4.46
N ASN A 256 -1.31 7.89 -3.19
CA ASN A 256 -2.12 8.98 -2.64
C ASN A 256 -1.65 9.30 -1.22
N GLU A 257 -0.93 10.41 -1.08
CA GLU A 257 -0.30 10.81 0.19
C GLU A 257 -1.34 11.06 1.30
N ASP A 258 -2.51 11.55 0.96
CA ASP A 258 -3.56 11.89 1.92
C ASP A 258 -4.31 10.67 2.46
N ILE A 259 -4.28 9.53 1.75
CA ILE A 259 -5.07 8.35 2.10
C ILE A 259 -4.20 7.13 2.34
N ASN A 260 -3.74 6.48 1.28
CA ASN A 260 -3.13 5.15 1.36
C ASN A 260 -1.62 5.13 1.12
N GLU A 261 -0.98 6.28 0.89
CA GLU A 261 0.41 6.32 0.43
C GLU A 261 0.58 5.45 -0.82
N GLU A 262 1.24 4.30 -0.70
CA GLU A 262 1.50 3.35 -1.79
C GLU A 262 0.94 1.95 -1.47
N TRP A 263 0.10 1.83 -0.44
CA TRP A 263 -0.34 0.54 0.10
C TRP A 263 -1.82 0.31 -0.11
N ILE A 264 -2.22 -0.95 -0.26
CA ILE A 264 -3.62 -1.39 -0.19
C ILE A 264 -3.73 -2.65 0.66
N SER A 265 -4.92 -2.89 1.21
CA SER A 265 -5.19 -4.12 1.95
C SER A 265 -5.30 -5.33 1.01
N ASP A 266 -5.04 -6.52 1.54
CA ASP A 266 -5.24 -7.76 0.78
C ASP A 266 -6.71 -7.95 0.38
N LYS A 267 -7.64 -7.47 1.22
CA LYS A 267 -9.07 -7.42 0.90
C LYS A 267 -9.33 -6.60 -0.37
N THR A 268 -8.84 -5.37 -0.43
CA THR A 268 -8.93 -4.50 -1.60
C THR A 268 -8.36 -5.15 -2.85
N ARG A 269 -7.21 -5.80 -2.72
CA ARG A 269 -6.47 -6.42 -3.82
C ARG A 269 -7.22 -7.61 -4.44
N HIS A 270 -7.85 -8.44 -3.61
CA HIS A 270 -8.37 -9.75 -4.02
C HIS A 270 -9.90 -9.84 -4.09
N VAL A 271 -10.65 -8.81 -3.66
CA VAL A 271 -12.11 -8.80 -3.73
C VAL A 271 -12.64 -8.98 -5.16
N VAL A 272 -11.84 -8.67 -6.15
CA VAL A 272 -12.15 -8.83 -7.58
C VAL A 272 -12.51 -10.26 -7.97
N ASP A 273 -12.05 -11.27 -7.23
CA ASP A 273 -12.41 -12.67 -7.45
C ASP A 273 -13.93 -12.90 -7.35
N GLY A 274 -14.62 -12.12 -6.51
CA GLY A 274 -16.08 -12.14 -6.39
C GLY A 274 -16.83 -11.68 -7.65
N LEU A 275 -16.17 -11.01 -8.59
CA LEU A 275 -16.81 -10.62 -9.86
C LEU A 275 -17.01 -11.80 -10.83
N ARG A 276 -16.32 -12.91 -10.62
CA ARG A 276 -16.30 -14.06 -11.54
C ARG A 276 -17.31 -15.15 -11.17
N THR A 277 -17.77 -15.19 -9.93
CA THR A 277 -18.59 -16.30 -9.41
C THR A 277 -19.85 -15.80 -8.73
N GLN A 278 -20.94 -16.54 -8.88
CA GLN A 278 -22.23 -16.31 -8.20
C GLN A 278 -22.81 -14.89 -8.40
N ARG A 279 -22.50 -14.24 -9.53
CA ARG A 279 -23.04 -12.93 -9.90
C ARG A 279 -24.27 -13.10 -10.80
N LEU A 280 -25.29 -12.28 -10.54
CA LEU A 280 -26.40 -12.15 -11.47
C LEU A 280 -25.96 -11.32 -12.68
N ASP A 281 -26.09 -11.88 -13.87
CA ASP A 281 -25.72 -11.26 -15.15
C ASP A 281 -26.91 -10.65 -15.89
N GLN A 282 -28.12 -10.95 -15.44
CA GLN A 282 -29.39 -10.49 -16.02
C GLN A 282 -30.48 -10.43 -14.95
N PRO A 283 -31.58 -9.71 -15.20
CA PRO A 283 -32.75 -9.74 -14.33
C PRO A 283 -33.40 -11.12 -14.27
N TYR A 284 -34.00 -11.42 -13.13
CA TYR A 284 -34.83 -12.61 -12.95
C TYR A 284 -36.21 -12.24 -12.41
N VAL A 285 -37.27 -12.81 -12.97
CA VAL A 285 -38.64 -12.63 -12.51
C VAL A 285 -39.21 -13.96 -12.01
N ARG A 286 -39.93 -13.93 -10.89
CA ARG A 286 -40.56 -15.11 -10.33
C ARG A 286 -41.89 -15.36 -10.99
N GLU A 287 -42.05 -16.52 -11.61
CA GLU A 287 -43.25 -16.99 -12.25
C GLU A 287 -43.58 -18.41 -11.75
N ASN A 288 -44.81 -18.64 -11.28
CA ASN A 288 -45.24 -19.92 -10.69
C ASN A 288 -44.29 -20.46 -9.60
N GLY A 289 -43.77 -19.56 -8.76
CA GLY A 289 -42.84 -19.90 -7.66
C GLY A 289 -41.37 -20.10 -8.06
N LYS A 290 -41.02 -20.14 -9.34
CA LYS A 290 -39.66 -20.34 -9.86
C LYS A 290 -39.12 -19.05 -10.47
N LEU A 291 -37.83 -18.79 -10.26
CA LEU A 291 -37.12 -17.70 -10.93
C LEU A 291 -36.83 -18.10 -12.38
N ARG A 292 -37.14 -17.23 -13.33
CA ARG A 292 -36.70 -17.32 -14.72
C ARG A 292 -35.92 -16.08 -15.16
N PRO A 293 -35.01 -16.23 -16.10
CA PRO A 293 -34.37 -15.08 -16.76
C PRO A 293 -35.45 -14.18 -17.39
N ALA A 294 -35.20 -12.87 -17.32
CA ALA A 294 -36.10 -11.86 -17.86
C ALA A 294 -35.29 -10.72 -18.49
N THR A 295 -35.93 -9.99 -19.41
CA THR A 295 -35.38 -8.73 -19.90
C THR A 295 -35.61 -7.60 -18.91
N TRP A 296 -34.83 -6.52 -19.00
CA TRP A 296 -35.03 -5.32 -18.16
C TRP A 296 -36.45 -4.75 -18.27
N PRO A 297 -37.06 -4.61 -19.49
CA PRO A 297 -38.46 -4.18 -19.59
C PRO A 297 -39.46 -5.07 -18.85
N GLU A 298 -39.28 -6.39 -18.89
CA GLU A 298 -40.12 -7.33 -18.13
C GLU A 298 -39.95 -7.14 -16.63
N ALA A 299 -38.71 -7.00 -16.16
CA ALA A 299 -38.40 -6.75 -14.75
C ALA A 299 -39.01 -5.43 -14.26
N PHE A 300 -38.88 -4.35 -15.01
CA PHE A 300 -39.46 -3.06 -14.67
C PHE A 300 -40.99 -3.12 -14.70
N LYS A 301 -41.62 -3.81 -15.67
CA LYS A 301 -43.07 -4.01 -15.70
C LYS A 301 -43.56 -4.73 -14.44
N ALA A 302 -42.84 -5.76 -14.00
CA ALA A 302 -43.19 -6.50 -12.79
C ALA A 302 -43.05 -5.60 -11.53
N ILE A 303 -42.01 -4.79 -11.43
CA ILE A 303 -41.80 -3.82 -10.33
C ILE A 303 -42.93 -2.80 -10.30
N VAL A 304 -43.21 -2.13 -11.42
CA VAL A 304 -44.26 -1.11 -11.52
C VAL A 304 -45.61 -1.69 -11.15
N ALA A 305 -45.97 -2.88 -11.65
CA ALA A 305 -47.23 -3.53 -11.31
C ALA A 305 -47.37 -3.80 -9.80
N LYS A 306 -46.27 -4.10 -9.12
CA LYS A 306 -46.28 -4.36 -7.69
C LYS A 306 -46.33 -3.06 -6.87
N VAL A 307 -45.56 -2.06 -7.27
CA VAL A 307 -45.53 -0.74 -6.62
C VAL A 307 -46.88 -0.03 -6.75
N ALA A 308 -47.50 -0.03 -7.95
CA ALA A 308 -48.81 0.60 -8.20
C ALA A 308 -49.94 0.02 -7.34
N ARG A 309 -49.85 -1.24 -6.92
CA ARG A 309 -50.81 -1.90 -6.04
C ARG A 309 -50.44 -1.81 -4.56
N GLY A 310 -49.24 -1.32 -4.28
CA GLY A 310 -48.67 -1.27 -2.92
C GLY A 310 -49.17 -0.08 -2.13
N ASN A 311 -49.11 -0.21 -0.80
CA ASN A 311 -49.29 0.94 0.10
C ASN A 311 -47.93 1.57 0.43
N PRO A 312 -47.71 2.85 0.18
CA PRO A 312 -46.44 3.52 0.48
C PRO A 312 -45.95 3.34 1.92
N LYS A 313 -46.87 3.28 2.89
CA LYS A 313 -46.56 3.03 4.31
C LYS A 313 -45.97 1.65 4.59
N ARG A 314 -46.15 0.70 3.67
CA ARG A 314 -45.67 -0.69 3.76
C ARG A 314 -44.48 -0.96 2.82
N MET A 315 -44.02 0.06 2.13
CA MET A 315 -42.81 0.03 1.33
C MET A 315 -41.65 0.63 2.12
N GLY A 316 -40.45 0.16 1.87
CA GLY A 316 -39.26 0.69 2.41
C GLY A 316 -38.09 0.50 1.43
N ALA A 317 -37.06 1.30 1.57
CA ALA A 317 -35.81 1.14 0.85
C ALA A 317 -34.64 1.15 1.80
N LEU A 318 -33.68 0.28 1.53
CA LEU A 318 -32.45 0.14 2.27
C LEU A 318 -31.27 0.31 1.31
N ALA A 319 -30.46 1.32 1.53
CA ALA A 319 -29.25 1.52 0.76
C ALA A 319 -28.07 0.73 1.38
N GLY A 320 -27.28 0.08 0.55
CA GLY A 320 -26.07 -0.62 0.97
C GLY A 320 -24.89 0.36 1.16
N ASP A 321 -23.91 -0.05 1.94
CA ASP A 321 -22.70 0.72 2.26
C ASP A 321 -21.71 0.84 1.08
N LEU A 322 -21.82 -0.04 0.09
CA LEU A 322 -20.99 0.01 -1.12
C LEU A 322 -21.65 0.77 -2.30
N ALA A 323 -22.84 1.35 -2.07
CA ALA A 323 -23.54 2.13 -3.10
C ALA A 323 -22.95 3.53 -3.25
N ALA A 324 -22.86 4.02 -4.48
CA ALA A 324 -22.43 5.37 -4.76
C ALA A 324 -23.44 6.42 -4.24
N VAL A 325 -22.98 7.61 -3.92
CA VAL A 325 -23.84 8.71 -3.43
C VAL A 325 -24.95 9.03 -4.42
N GLU A 326 -24.66 8.98 -5.72
CA GLU A 326 -25.62 9.20 -6.81
C GLU A 326 -26.73 8.14 -6.83
N GLU A 327 -26.38 6.87 -6.58
CA GLU A 327 -27.36 5.78 -6.48
C GLU A 327 -28.26 5.95 -5.26
N ILE A 328 -27.70 6.31 -4.11
CA ILE A 328 -28.44 6.57 -2.86
C ILE A 328 -29.37 7.75 -3.03
N PHE A 329 -28.90 8.83 -3.68
CA PHE A 329 -29.70 9.99 -3.98
C PHE A 329 -30.87 9.67 -4.92
N ALA A 330 -30.60 8.93 -6.01
CA ALA A 330 -31.65 8.51 -6.95
C ALA A 330 -32.70 7.61 -6.28
N LEU A 331 -32.27 6.70 -5.40
CA LEU A 331 -33.18 5.85 -4.62
C LEU A 331 -34.06 6.71 -3.69
N LYS A 332 -33.48 7.68 -2.99
CA LYS A 332 -34.21 8.61 -2.13
C LYS A 332 -35.23 9.44 -2.93
N ASP A 333 -34.84 10.00 -4.07
CA ASP A 333 -35.74 10.78 -4.93
C ASP A 333 -36.91 9.92 -5.43
N LEU A 334 -36.64 8.72 -5.91
CA LEU A 334 -37.66 7.77 -6.33
C LEU A 334 -38.66 7.48 -5.21
N MET A 335 -38.19 7.15 -4.01
CA MET A 335 -39.05 6.82 -2.87
C MET A 335 -39.88 8.02 -2.42
N THR A 336 -39.29 9.20 -2.41
CA THR A 336 -40.00 10.46 -2.12
C THR A 336 -41.13 10.70 -3.09
N ARG A 337 -40.92 10.51 -4.39
CA ARG A 337 -41.98 10.64 -5.44
C ARG A 337 -43.05 9.61 -5.31
N LEU A 338 -42.75 8.43 -4.76
CA LEU A 338 -43.72 7.38 -4.48
C LEU A 338 -44.46 7.57 -3.14
N GLY A 339 -44.14 8.63 -2.37
CA GLY A 339 -44.72 8.88 -1.06
C GLY A 339 -44.23 7.91 0.03
N VAL A 340 -43.10 7.26 -0.18
CA VAL A 340 -42.50 6.31 0.78
C VAL A 340 -41.55 7.08 1.71
N SER A 341 -41.78 6.99 3.01
CA SER A 341 -40.96 7.60 4.06
C SER A 341 -40.03 6.63 4.78
N ASN A 342 -40.17 5.34 4.56
CA ASN A 342 -39.38 4.31 5.20
C ASN A 342 -38.07 4.11 4.45
N LEU A 343 -37.05 4.90 4.82
CA LEU A 343 -35.72 4.86 4.22
C LEU A 343 -34.69 4.65 5.33
N ASP A 344 -33.75 3.75 5.12
CA ASP A 344 -32.61 3.55 6.00
C ASP A 344 -31.35 3.16 5.23
N CYS A 345 -30.19 3.40 5.85
CA CYS A 345 -28.87 2.94 5.38
C CYS A 345 -27.99 2.45 6.54
N ARG A 346 -28.51 2.45 7.78
CA ARG A 346 -27.77 2.05 8.97
C ARG A 346 -27.86 0.56 9.15
N GLN A 347 -26.72 -0.12 9.23
CA GLN A 347 -26.68 -1.56 9.41
C GLN A 347 -27.05 -1.98 10.83
N ASP A 348 -26.45 -1.34 11.85
CA ASP A 348 -26.50 -1.80 13.23
C ASP A 348 -27.37 -0.91 14.14
N GLY A 349 -28.34 -0.20 13.57
CA GLY A 349 -29.23 0.68 14.32
C GLY A 349 -28.52 1.89 14.94
N SER A 350 -27.44 2.36 14.32
CA SER A 350 -26.66 3.52 14.77
C SER A 350 -27.55 4.73 15.02
N ALA A 351 -27.41 5.39 16.16
CA ALA A 351 -28.19 6.54 16.58
C ALA A 351 -27.59 7.86 16.05
N LEU A 352 -27.44 7.96 14.72
CA LEU A 352 -26.99 9.20 14.08
C LEU A 352 -28.13 10.22 14.08
N ASP A 353 -27.92 11.38 14.71
CA ASP A 353 -28.92 12.45 14.77
C ASP A 353 -28.40 13.68 13.99
N PRO A 354 -29.07 14.06 12.88
CA PRO A 354 -28.68 15.20 12.04
C PRO A 354 -28.56 16.52 12.80
N LYS A 355 -29.25 16.68 13.94
CA LYS A 355 -29.16 17.90 14.74
C LYS A 355 -27.79 18.17 15.31
N TRP A 356 -26.93 17.13 15.48
CA TRP A 356 -25.56 17.28 15.96
C TRP A 356 -24.58 17.68 14.84
N GLY A 357 -25.08 17.81 13.60
CA GLY A 357 -24.28 18.20 12.46
C GLY A 357 -23.38 17.08 11.92
N ARG A 358 -22.79 17.35 10.77
CA ARG A 358 -21.97 16.38 10.05
C ARG A 358 -20.69 15.96 10.81
N ALA A 359 -20.12 16.87 11.60
CA ALA A 359 -18.92 16.60 12.39
C ALA A 359 -19.09 15.44 13.39
N SER A 360 -20.33 15.10 13.76
CA SER A 360 -20.60 14.00 14.70
C SER A 360 -20.37 12.60 14.12
N TYR A 361 -20.27 12.45 12.81
CA TYR A 361 -20.09 11.15 12.14
C TYR A 361 -19.03 11.17 11.03
N LEU A 362 -18.30 12.25 10.85
CA LEU A 362 -17.18 12.33 9.93
C LEU A 362 -15.85 12.20 10.69
N PHE A 363 -14.86 11.61 10.05
CA PHE A 363 -13.50 11.56 10.57
C PHE A 363 -12.81 12.91 10.31
N ASN A 364 -12.98 13.85 11.25
CA ASN A 364 -12.60 15.26 11.09
C ASN A 364 -11.09 15.51 10.93
N PRO A 365 -10.17 14.73 11.59
CA PRO A 365 -8.74 14.98 11.48
C PRO A 365 -8.15 14.68 10.11
N THR A 366 -8.89 14.00 9.22
CA THR A 366 -8.42 13.39 7.98
C THR A 366 -7.50 12.18 8.25
N ILE A 367 -7.30 11.33 7.25
CA ILE A 367 -6.46 10.13 7.37
C ILE A 367 -4.99 10.52 7.55
N ALA A 368 -4.49 11.45 6.74
CA ALA A 368 -3.14 12.00 6.87
C ALA A 368 -2.93 12.77 8.19
N GLY A 369 -3.98 13.41 8.69
CA GLY A 369 -3.93 14.17 9.95
C GLY A 369 -3.61 13.33 11.18
N ILE A 370 -3.80 12.00 11.14
CA ILE A 370 -3.34 11.10 12.22
C ILE A 370 -1.84 11.24 12.46
N GLU A 371 -1.05 11.51 11.42
CA GLU A 371 0.41 11.62 11.55
C GLU A 371 0.85 12.85 12.35
N THR A 372 -0.03 13.82 12.56
CA THR A 372 0.20 15.00 13.38
C THR A 372 -0.57 15.01 14.70
N ALA A 373 -1.32 13.93 14.99
CA ALA A 373 -2.09 13.83 16.22
C ALA A 373 -1.20 13.62 17.45
N ASP A 374 -1.62 14.18 18.59
CA ASP A 374 -0.91 14.06 19.88
C ASP A 374 -1.36 12.86 20.68
N ALA A 375 -2.62 12.42 20.53
CA ALA A 375 -3.18 11.25 21.17
C ALA A 375 -4.25 10.61 20.29
N LEU A 376 -4.54 9.31 20.53
CA LEU A 376 -5.60 8.57 19.82
C LEU A 376 -6.42 7.75 20.79
N LEU A 377 -7.75 7.86 20.71
CA LEU A 377 -8.70 6.98 21.39
C LEU A 377 -9.46 6.15 20.34
N ILE A 378 -9.33 4.83 20.43
CA ILE A 378 -10.06 3.87 19.59
C ILE A 378 -11.22 3.31 20.42
N VAL A 379 -12.44 3.44 19.89
CA VAL A 379 -13.65 3.01 20.58
C VAL A 379 -14.45 2.03 19.72
N GLY A 380 -14.59 0.79 20.19
CA GLY A 380 -15.44 -0.22 19.57
C GLY A 380 -15.00 -0.71 18.19
N SER A 381 -13.78 -0.38 17.72
CA SER A 381 -13.27 -0.72 16.40
C SER A 381 -11.96 -1.50 16.49
N ASN A 382 -11.74 -2.36 15.48
CA ASN A 382 -10.45 -2.99 15.23
C ASN A 382 -9.89 -2.48 13.89
N PRO A 383 -9.14 -1.37 13.89
CA PRO A 383 -8.65 -0.77 12.64
C PRO A 383 -7.74 -1.71 11.84
N ARG A 384 -7.05 -2.66 12.46
CA ARG A 384 -6.25 -3.66 11.76
C ARG A 384 -7.10 -4.52 10.81
N LYS A 385 -8.33 -4.89 11.22
CA LYS A 385 -9.25 -5.74 10.44
C LYS A 385 -10.21 -4.94 9.56
N GLU A 386 -10.70 -3.84 10.07
CA GLU A 386 -11.73 -3.03 9.41
C GLU A 386 -11.14 -2.07 8.37
N ALA A 387 -9.97 -1.49 8.67
CA ALA A 387 -9.32 -0.48 7.85
C ALA A 387 -7.78 -0.60 7.98
N ALA A 388 -7.21 -1.65 7.38
CA ALA A 388 -5.81 -2.03 7.57
C ALA A 388 -4.82 -0.90 7.20
N ILE A 389 -5.14 -0.07 6.22
CA ILE A 389 -4.33 1.09 5.84
C ILE A 389 -4.36 2.18 6.91
N LEU A 390 -5.52 2.43 7.53
CA LEU A 390 -5.61 3.33 8.68
C LEU A 390 -4.75 2.84 9.83
N ASN A 391 -4.78 1.54 10.10
CA ASN A 391 -3.93 0.92 11.12
C ASN A 391 -2.43 1.12 10.82
N ALA A 392 -2.02 1.02 9.55
CA ALA A 392 -0.64 1.30 9.13
C ALA A 392 -0.25 2.77 9.36
N ARG A 393 -1.15 3.73 9.12
CA ARG A 393 -0.96 5.16 9.43
C ARG A 393 -0.81 5.41 10.93
N ILE A 394 -1.67 4.81 11.74
CA ILE A 394 -1.59 4.87 13.21
C ILE A 394 -0.24 4.31 13.67
N ARG A 395 0.16 3.15 13.14
CA ARG A 395 1.44 2.54 13.44
C ARG A 395 2.62 3.44 13.02
N LYS A 396 2.58 4.08 11.86
CA LYS A 396 3.58 5.04 11.40
C LYS A 396 3.76 6.18 12.40
N ARG A 397 2.66 6.78 12.88
CA ARG A 397 2.68 7.83 13.89
C ARG A 397 3.20 7.31 15.24
N TRP A 398 2.77 6.13 15.67
CA TRP A 398 3.24 5.49 16.91
C TRP A 398 4.75 5.24 16.89
N ARG A 399 5.31 4.80 15.77
CA ARG A 399 6.77 4.58 15.61
C ARG A 399 7.58 5.87 15.72
N ALA A 400 7.01 7.01 15.40
CA ALA A 400 7.67 8.31 15.60
C ALA A 400 7.83 8.68 17.09
N GLY A 401 7.16 7.96 17.98
CA GLY A 401 7.23 8.11 19.44
C GLY A 401 6.29 9.18 20.00
N LYS A 402 6.15 9.17 21.34
CA LYS A 402 5.32 10.12 22.09
C LYS A 402 3.87 10.21 21.56
N PHE A 403 3.25 9.07 21.31
CA PHE A 403 1.88 8.98 20.85
C PHE A 403 1.09 7.99 21.69
N PRO A 404 0.44 8.45 22.77
CA PRO A 404 -0.43 7.62 23.58
C PRO A 404 -1.66 7.17 22.79
N ILE A 405 -1.98 5.89 22.89
CA ILE A 405 -3.15 5.27 22.25
C ILE A 405 -3.96 4.57 23.34
N GLY A 406 -5.23 4.95 23.49
CA GLY A 406 -6.19 4.26 24.35
C GLY A 406 -7.17 3.41 23.55
N VAL A 407 -7.55 2.24 24.06
CA VAL A 407 -8.52 1.36 23.40
C VAL A 407 -9.65 1.00 24.36
N ILE A 408 -10.89 1.24 23.93
CA ILE A 408 -12.12 0.77 24.55
C ILE A 408 -12.79 -0.21 23.58
N GLY A 409 -12.92 -1.47 23.98
CA GLY A 409 -13.49 -2.54 23.14
C GLY A 409 -12.81 -3.88 23.37
N PRO A 410 -12.98 -4.87 22.50
CA PRO A 410 -12.25 -6.13 22.57
C PRO A 410 -10.74 -5.94 22.46
N LYS A 411 -9.97 -6.66 23.27
CA LYS A 411 -8.50 -6.68 23.13
C LYS A 411 -8.12 -7.30 21.78
N ALA A 412 -7.24 -6.64 21.06
CA ALA A 412 -6.74 -7.11 19.77
C ALA A 412 -5.24 -6.80 19.62
N ASP A 413 -4.53 -7.58 18.81
CA ASP A 413 -3.21 -7.21 18.33
C ASP A 413 -3.37 -6.19 17.21
N LEU A 414 -3.04 -4.94 17.50
CA LEU A 414 -3.09 -3.81 16.56
C LEU A 414 -1.72 -3.52 15.94
N THR A 415 -0.71 -4.33 16.23
CA THR A 415 0.68 -4.16 15.78
C THR A 415 1.45 -3.00 16.43
N TYR A 416 0.87 -2.36 17.43
CA TYR A 416 1.48 -1.31 18.28
C TYR A 416 0.97 -1.44 19.70
N THR A 417 1.68 -0.84 20.66
CA THR A 417 1.26 -0.83 22.08
C THR A 417 0.18 0.23 22.32
N TYR A 418 -0.74 -0.08 23.21
CA TYR A 418 -1.83 0.81 23.63
C TYR A 418 -2.22 0.57 25.08
N ASP A 419 -2.87 1.55 25.68
CA ASP A 419 -3.49 1.44 27.00
C ASP A 419 -4.90 0.88 26.85
N TYR A 420 -5.11 -0.31 27.40
CA TYR A 420 -6.44 -0.93 27.41
C TYR A 420 -7.30 -0.33 28.52
N LEU A 421 -8.37 0.37 28.18
CA LEU A 421 -9.19 1.12 29.11
C LEU A 421 -10.42 0.33 29.61
N GLY A 422 -10.94 -0.58 28.80
CA GLY A 422 -12.10 -1.41 29.14
C GLY A 422 -12.85 -1.92 27.91
N ALA A 423 -13.84 -2.78 28.10
CA ALA A 423 -14.56 -3.42 27.01
C ALA A 423 -15.92 -2.80 26.69
N GLY A 424 -16.60 -2.21 27.67
CA GLY A 424 -17.98 -1.79 27.54
C GLY A 424 -18.17 -0.28 27.42
N PRO A 425 -19.38 0.18 27.04
CA PRO A 425 -19.71 1.59 26.89
C PRO A 425 -19.63 2.38 28.21
N GLU A 426 -19.77 1.74 29.37
CA GLU A 426 -19.58 2.33 30.69
C GLU A 426 -18.17 2.88 30.88
N THR A 427 -17.18 2.31 30.23
CA THR A 427 -15.80 2.81 30.24
C THR A 427 -15.70 4.25 29.71
N LEU A 428 -16.54 4.64 28.74
CA LEU A 428 -16.59 6.02 28.25
C LEU A 428 -17.01 7.01 29.32
N ALA A 429 -17.95 6.63 30.22
CA ALA A 429 -18.37 7.47 31.32
C ALA A 429 -17.27 7.63 32.37
N ASP A 430 -16.44 6.61 32.54
CA ASP A 430 -15.37 6.58 33.53
C ASP A 430 -13.98 6.97 32.98
N ILE A 431 -13.87 7.35 31.72
CA ILE A 431 -12.59 7.63 31.07
C ILE A 431 -11.77 8.69 31.82
N SER A 432 -12.42 9.66 32.47
CA SER A 432 -11.77 10.69 33.26
C SER A 432 -10.98 10.16 34.48
N ARG A 433 -11.22 8.92 34.87
CA ARG A 433 -10.54 8.24 35.98
C ARG A 433 -9.30 7.47 35.54
N HIS A 434 -9.10 7.29 34.24
CA HIS A 434 -7.94 6.62 33.69
C HIS A 434 -6.77 7.58 33.51
N SER A 435 -5.54 7.08 33.65
CA SER A 435 -4.32 7.86 33.39
C SER A 435 -4.26 8.39 31.93
N PHE A 436 -4.91 7.73 30.98
CA PHE A 436 -5.03 8.16 29.60
C PHE A 436 -5.80 9.50 29.46
N ALA A 437 -6.67 9.85 30.41
CA ALA A 437 -7.37 11.13 30.41
C ALA A 437 -6.40 12.33 30.49
N ASP A 438 -5.24 12.17 31.11
CA ASP A 438 -4.24 13.24 31.17
C ASP A 438 -3.61 13.46 29.80
N ALA A 439 -3.36 12.40 29.05
CA ALA A 439 -2.90 12.51 27.66
C ALA A 439 -3.92 13.23 26.76
N LEU A 440 -5.22 12.91 26.91
CA LEU A 440 -6.28 13.60 26.16
C LEU A 440 -6.41 15.10 26.53
N ARG A 441 -6.22 15.43 27.80
CA ARG A 441 -6.29 16.86 28.26
C ARG A 441 -5.10 17.67 27.76
N GLN A 442 -3.95 17.06 27.52
CA GLN A 442 -2.73 17.70 27.06
C GLN A 442 -2.62 17.72 25.53
N ALA A 443 -3.44 16.94 24.83
CA ALA A 443 -3.47 16.92 23.38
C ALA A 443 -4.07 18.24 22.82
N GLU A 444 -3.37 18.80 21.85
CA GLU A 444 -3.82 20.00 21.11
C GLU A 444 -4.46 19.62 19.75
N ARG A 445 -4.19 18.39 19.29
CA ARG A 445 -4.64 17.84 17.99
C ARG A 445 -5.07 16.38 18.05
#